data_00f456078d14d1cad0e38f9d3cb8aab9
#
_entry.id   00f456078d14d1cad0e38f9d3cb8aab9
#
_cell.length_a   1.000
_cell.length_b   1.000
_cell.length_c   1.000
_cell.angle_alpha   90.00
_cell.angle_beta   90.00
_cell.angle_gamma   90.00
#
_symmetry.space_group_name_H-M   'P 1'
#
loop_
_entity.id
_entity.type
_entity.pdbx_description
1 polymer ?
#
loop_
_entity_poly.entity_id
_entity_poly.type
_entity_poly.pdbx_seq_one_letter_code
_entity_poly.pdbx_strand_id
1 'polypeptide(L)'
;AYEMQRRLVGSEMCIRDRLARLPVVVDVASEFRYRNPILGAGDCFLAISQSGETADTLAAMREAERLGAKVMALTNVVGSSIARTAGDCVMYTYAGPEIAVASTKAYITQVEMMVLLAIDLGVKRGHLTESVASELLRQMADIPALAEQVMALEPAVQRFSSLYHDRQHVFYIGRGLDNALAMEASLKLKEVSYIMSEAYAAGELKHGTIALIEQGTLVCALLTQE
;
A
#
# COMPACT_ATOMS: atom_id res chain seq x y z
N ALA A 1 6.37 7.44 -7.32
CA ALA A 1 6.90 6.09 -7.02
C ALA A 1 7.46 5.99 -5.59
N TYR A 2 8.17 7.00 -5.10
CA TYR A 2 8.84 6.99 -3.78
C TYR A 2 7.87 6.78 -2.60
N GLU A 3 6.71 7.42 -2.60
CA GLU A 3 5.75 7.30 -1.50
C GLU A 3 4.82 6.08 -1.62
N MET A 4 4.62 5.56 -2.82
CA MET A 4 3.69 4.44 -3.04
C MET A 4 4.16 3.14 -2.35
N GLN A 5 5.45 2.90 -2.23
CA GLN A 5 5.98 1.70 -1.58
C GLN A 5 5.89 1.73 -0.05
N ARG A 6 6.05 2.90 0.59
CA ARG A 6 5.80 3.07 2.03
C ARG A 6 4.33 2.79 2.42
N ARG A 7 3.41 2.87 1.49
CA ARG A 7 1.97 2.70 1.70
C ARG A 7 1.50 1.26 1.69
N LEU A 8 2.29 0.38 1.10
CA LEU A 8 2.05 -1.05 1.16
C LEU A 8 2.41 -1.68 2.53
N VAL A 9 2.78 -0.86 3.50
CA VAL A 9 2.99 -1.28 4.91
C VAL A 9 1.76 -2.00 5.48
N GLY A 10 0.55 -1.60 5.07
CA GLY A 10 -0.67 -2.33 5.43
C GLY A 10 -0.70 -3.77 4.90
N SER A 11 -0.20 -3.99 3.69
CA SER A 11 -0.08 -5.33 3.08
C SER A 11 0.97 -6.18 3.78
N GLU A 12 2.09 -5.57 4.22
CA GLU A 12 3.09 -6.24 5.06
C GLU A 12 2.44 -6.80 6.32
N MET A 13 1.63 -6.02 7.02
CA MET A 13 0.95 -6.45 8.23
C MET A 13 0.02 -7.64 7.97
N CYS A 14 -0.67 -7.70 6.82
CA CYS A 14 -1.49 -8.86 6.46
C CYS A 14 -0.64 -10.12 6.27
N ILE A 15 0.47 -10.02 5.55
CA ILE A 15 1.35 -11.17 5.30
C ILE A 15 2.08 -11.57 6.58
N ARG A 16 2.75 -10.62 7.24
CA ARG A 16 3.61 -10.88 8.39
C ARG A 16 2.82 -11.29 9.62
N ASP A 17 1.88 -10.44 10.05
CA ASP A 17 1.35 -10.51 11.40
C ASP A 17 0.00 -11.24 11.48
N ARG A 18 -0.80 -11.22 10.42
CA ARG A 18 -2.17 -11.71 10.47
C ARG A 18 -2.40 -13.04 9.75
N LEU A 19 -2.11 -13.12 8.46
CA LEU A 19 -2.55 -14.25 7.63
C LEU A 19 -1.46 -15.29 7.38
N ALA A 20 -0.25 -14.88 6.98
CA ALA A 20 0.79 -15.82 6.57
C ALA A 20 1.88 -16.09 7.62
N ARG A 21 2.04 -15.22 8.62
CA ARG A 21 3.09 -15.32 9.66
C ARG A 21 4.50 -15.47 9.05
N LEU A 22 4.75 -14.73 7.99
CA LEU A 22 6.05 -14.63 7.34
C LEU A 22 6.74 -13.32 7.71
N PRO A 23 8.03 -13.32 8.05
CA PRO A 23 8.78 -12.08 8.14
C PRO A 23 8.76 -11.35 6.79
N VAL A 24 8.33 -10.11 6.79
CA VAL A 24 8.29 -9.24 5.60
C VAL A 24 8.88 -7.89 5.96
N VAL A 25 9.69 -7.35 5.08
CA VAL A 25 10.25 -6.00 5.17
C VAL A 25 9.81 -5.23 3.93
N VAL A 26 9.17 -4.09 4.13
CA VAL A 26 8.79 -3.18 3.04
C VAL A 26 9.83 -2.08 2.95
N ASP A 27 10.28 -1.81 1.73
CA ASP A 27 11.27 -0.79 1.47
C ASP A 27 10.97 -0.02 0.19
N VAL A 28 11.60 1.12 0.05
CA VAL A 28 11.55 1.96 -1.14
C VAL A 28 12.67 1.54 -2.08
N ALA A 29 12.35 1.21 -3.33
CA ALA A 29 13.31 0.69 -4.29
C ALA A 29 14.52 1.61 -4.51
N SER A 30 14.31 2.92 -4.50
CA SER A 30 15.38 3.92 -4.61
C SER A 30 16.37 3.86 -3.44
N GLU A 31 15.91 3.56 -2.23
CA GLU A 31 16.76 3.43 -1.04
C GLU A 31 17.34 2.02 -0.91
N PHE A 32 16.55 0.99 -1.22
CA PHE A 32 16.96 -0.40 -1.16
C PHE A 32 18.29 -0.66 -1.88
N ARG A 33 18.43 -0.15 -3.08
CA ARG A 33 19.64 -0.36 -3.91
C ARG A 33 20.92 0.27 -3.35
N TYR A 34 20.80 1.28 -2.48
CA TYR A 34 21.96 2.00 -1.94
C TYR A 34 22.36 1.56 -0.54
N ARG A 35 21.46 0.90 0.19
CA ARG A 35 21.74 0.52 1.58
C ARG A 35 22.48 -0.82 1.74
N ASN A 36 22.93 -1.47 0.64
CA ASN A 36 23.58 -2.76 0.64
C ASN A 36 22.76 -3.82 1.42
N PRO A 37 21.59 -4.24 0.89
CA PRO A 37 20.66 -5.10 1.61
C PRO A 37 21.24 -6.48 1.87
N ILE A 38 20.87 -7.07 3.00
CA ILE A 38 21.26 -8.44 3.37
C ILE A 38 20.19 -9.37 2.80
N LEU A 39 20.54 -10.05 1.70
CA LEU A 39 19.68 -11.03 1.02
C LEU A 39 20.51 -12.25 0.61
N GLY A 40 19.85 -13.39 0.45
CA GLY A 40 20.46 -14.63 -0.03
C GLY A 40 19.45 -15.59 -0.67
N ALA A 41 19.92 -16.80 -0.97
CA ALA A 41 19.15 -17.82 -1.71
C ALA A 41 17.84 -18.28 -1.01
N GLY A 42 17.70 -17.99 0.28
CA GLY A 42 16.47 -18.30 1.05
C GLY A 42 15.43 -17.18 1.03
N ASP A 43 15.77 -16.03 0.47
CA ASP A 43 14.91 -14.85 0.47
C ASP A 43 14.13 -14.72 -0.82
N CYS A 44 13.00 -14.02 -0.72
CA CYS A 44 12.16 -13.66 -1.85
C CYS A 44 12.01 -12.13 -1.91
N PHE A 45 12.26 -11.57 -3.07
CA PHE A 45 12.07 -10.15 -3.36
C PHE A 45 10.83 -9.96 -4.23
N LEU A 46 9.85 -9.21 -3.75
CA LEU A 46 8.65 -8.86 -4.51
C LEU A 46 8.75 -7.41 -4.99
N ALA A 47 8.90 -7.23 -6.29
CA ALA A 47 8.83 -5.93 -6.94
C ALA A 47 7.38 -5.52 -7.18
N ILE A 48 6.96 -4.36 -6.67
CA ILE A 48 5.62 -3.83 -6.88
C ILE A 48 5.71 -2.53 -7.66
N SER A 49 5.06 -2.48 -8.83
CA SER A 49 5.06 -1.31 -9.70
C SER A 49 3.82 -1.28 -10.57
N GLN A 50 3.12 -0.15 -10.63
CA GLN A 50 1.95 -0.01 -11.50
C GLN A 50 2.33 -0.17 -12.97
N SER A 51 3.31 0.57 -13.46
CA SER A 51 3.74 0.55 -14.86
C SER A 51 4.65 -0.63 -15.22
N GLY A 52 5.35 -1.17 -14.22
CA GLY A 52 6.41 -2.16 -14.44
C GLY A 52 7.65 -1.64 -15.18
N GLU A 53 7.80 -0.31 -15.30
CA GLU A 53 8.91 0.35 -16.00
C GLU A 53 9.72 1.27 -15.08
N THR A 54 9.44 1.28 -13.78
CA THR A 54 10.12 2.16 -12.81
C THR A 54 11.60 1.77 -12.69
N ALA A 55 12.50 2.67 -13.07
CA ALA A 55 13.94 2.42 -13.15
C ALA A 55 14.53 1.95 -11.81
N ASP A 56 14.16 2.57 -10.70
CA ASP A 56 14.65 2.19 -9.37
C ASP A 56 14.15 0.81 -8.95
N THR A 57 12.90 0.47 -9.26
CA THR A 57 12.34 -0.85 -8.95
C THR A 57 13.04 -1.95 -9.76
N LEU A 58 13.32 -1.70 -11.04
CA LEU A 58 14.12 -2.61 -11.88
C LEU A 58 15.54 -2.77 -11.36
N ALA A 59 16.18 -1.69 -10.92
CA ALA A 59 17.52 -1.74 -10.37
C ALA A 59 17.55 -2.51 -9.02
N ALA A 60 16.57 -2.28 -8.15
CA ALA A 60 16.43 -3.02 -6.89
C ALA A 60 16.20 -4.52 -7.13
N MET A 61 15.39 -4.87 -8.13
CA MET A 61 15.12 -6.25 -8.52
C MET A 61 16.38 -6.96 -9.01
N ARG A 62 17.18 -6.30 -9.85
CA ARG A 62 18.48 -6.83 -10.33
C ARG A 62 19.47 -7.01 -9.18
N GLU A 63 19.49 -6.09 -8.24
CA GLU A 63 20.35 -6.19 -7.07
C GLU A 63 19.94 -7.37 -6.18
N ALA A 64 18.64 -7.58 -5.95
CA ALA A 64 18.14 -8.72 -5.21
C ALA A 64 18.51 -10.05 -5.90
N GLU A 65 18.37 -10.13 -7.22
CA GLU A 65 18.76 -11.28 -8.03
C GLU A 65 20.27 -11.53 -7.95
N ARG A 66 21.09 -10.46 -8.06
CA ARG A 66 22.57 -10.56 -7.90
C ARG A 66 22.99 -11.12 -6.55
N LEU A 67 22.22 -10.80 -5.49
CA LEU A 67 22.45 -11.32 -4.13
C LEU A 67 21.92 -12.74 -3.92
N GLY A 68 21.24 -13.32 -4.92
CA GLY A 68 20.77 -14.70 -4.91
C GLY A 68 19.33 -14.88 -4.42
N ALA A 69 18.59 -13.81 -4.16
CA ALA A 69 17.18 -13.89 -3.79
C ALA A 69 16.32 -14.28 -5.00
N LYS A 70 15.21 -14.99 -4.77
CA LYS A 70 14.19 -15.20 -5.79
C LYS A 70 13.42 -13.92 -6.03
N VAL A 71 13.28 -13.52 -7.30
CA VAL A 71 12.54 -12.31 -7.67
C VAL A 71 11.13 -12.66 -8.15
N MET A 72 10.18 -11.86 -7.69
CA MET A 72 8.77 -11.89 -8.08
C MET A 72 8.32 -10.48 -8.45
N ALA A 73 7.23 -10.37 -9.18
CA ALA A 73 6.66 -9.09 -9.54
C ALA A 73 5.14 -9.02 -9.34
N LEU A 74 4.69 -7.83 -8.96
CA LEU A 74 3.28 -7.42 -9.01
C LEU A 74 3.19 -6.15 -9.86
N THR A 75 2.53 -6.22 -11.00
CA THR A 75 2.42 -5.09 -11.93
C THR A 75 1.05 -5.07 -12.62
N ASN A 76 0.68 -3.91 -13.16
CA ASN A 76 -0.55 -3.79 -13.94
C ASN A 76 -0.32 -3.98 -15.45
N VAL A 77 0.92 -3.80 -15.93
CA VAL A 77 1.21 -3.83 -17.37
C VAL A 77 1.83 -5.16 -17.77
N VAL A 78 1.08 -5.90 -18.57
CA VAL A 78 1.54 -7.18 -19.14
C VAL A 78 2.73 -6.95 -20.06
N GLY A 79 3.77 -7.77 -19.90
CA GLY A 79 4.98 -7.68 -20.71
C GLY A 79 5.88 -6.48 -20.41
N SER A 80 5.65 -5.78 -19.30
CA SER A 80 6.56 -4.73 -18.80
C SER A 80 7.95 -5.27 -18.48
N SER A 81 8.92 -4.37 -18.34
CA SER A 81 10.31 -4.75 -18.03
C SER A 81 10.43 -5.53 -16.72
N ILE A 82 9.68 -5.12 -15.68
CA ILE A 82 9.62 -5.83 -14.41
C ILE A 82 9.01 -7.22 -14.59
N ALA A 83 7.91 -7.34 -15.35
CA ALA A 83 7.26 -8.62 -15.63
C ALA A 83 8.21 -9.58 -16.39
N ARG A 84 8.91 -9.09 -17.41
CA ARG A 84 9.90 -9.90 -18.14
C ARG A 84 11.06 -10.37 -17.28
N THR A 85 11.51 -9.53 -16.34
CA THR A 85 12.58 -9.90 -15.41
C THR A 85 12.12 -10.96 -14.40
N ALA A 86 10.88 -10.90 -13.93
CA ALA A 86 10.31 -11.90 -13.02
C ALA A 86 9.98 -13.24 -13.71
N GLY A 87 9.90 -13.27 -15.04
CA GLY A 87 9.56 -14.48 -15.80
C GLY A 87 8.18 -15.02 -15.42
N ASP A 88 8.12 -16.28 -14.97
CA ASP A 88 6.87 -16.94 -14.56
C ASP A 88 6.37 -16.52 -13.16
N CYS A 89 7.18 -15.76 -12.40
CA CYS A 89 6.85 -15.31 -11.05
C CYS A 89 6.21 -13.91 -11.04
N VAL A 90 5.23 -13.67 -11.91
CA VAL A 90 4.55 -12.38 -12.04
C VAL A 90 3.06 -12.49 -11.73
N MET A 91 2.55 -11.50 -10.99
CA MET A 91 1.14 -11.28 -10.73
C MET A 91 0.69 -9.98 -11.43
N TYR A 92 -0.52 -9.99 -12.00
CA TYR A 92 -1.08 -8.83 -12.68
C TYR A 92 -2.33 -8.35 -11.98
N THR A 93 -2.46 -7.03 -11.79
CA THR A 93 -3.62 -6.42 -11.13
C THR A 93 -4.81 -6.26 -12.04
N TYR A 94 -4.61 -6.23 -13.37
CA TYR A 94 -5.66 -5.99 -14.37
C TYR A 94 -6.54 -4.77 -14.11
N ALA A 95 -6.01 -3.74 -13.46
CA ALA A 95 -6.74 -2.51 -13.12
C ALA A 95 -7.09 -1.65 -14.34
N GLY A 96 -6.66 -2.06 -15.54
CA GLY A 96 -6.75 -1.23 -16.73
C GLY A 96 -5.78 -0.03 -16.71
N PRO A 97 -5.83 0.86 -17.71
CA PRO A 97 -4.92 1.99 -17.78
C PRO A 97 -5.18 3.00 -16.64
N GLU A 98 -4.14 3.38 -15.92
CA GLU A 98 -4.17 4.49 -14.96
C GLU A 98 -3.93 5.79 -15.74
N ILE A 99 -4.93 6.66 -15.79
CA ILE A 99 -4.88 7.89 -16.59
C ILE A 99 -4.48 9.09 -15.74
N ALA A 100 -4.85 9.10 -14.46
CA ALA A 100 -4.55 10.17 -13.55
C ALA A 100 -3.12 10.07 -12.98
N VAL A 101 -2.52 11.21 -12.68
CA VAL A 101 -1.23 11.27 -11.96
C VAL A 101 -1.37 10.66 -10.57
N ALA A 102 -2.44 11.03 -9.86
CA ALA A 102 -2.79 10.44 -8.57
C ALA A 102 -3.37 9.03 -8.79
N SER A 103 -2.55 8.01 -8.52
CA SER A 103 -2.98 6.61 -8.64
C SER A 103 -4.07 6.30 -7.60
N THR A 104 -5.17 5.73 -8.05
CA THR A 104 -6.31 5.34 -7.21
C THR A 104 -6.62 3.85 -7.35
N LYS A 105 -7.20 3.44 -8.47
CA LYS A 105 -7.56 2.03 -8.71
C LYS A 105 -6.35 1.09 -8.71
N ALA A 106 -5.20 1.54 -9.23
CA ALA A 106 -4.01 0.71 -9.24
C ALA A 106 -3.48 0.46 -7.81
N TYR A 107 -3.60 1.42 -6.90
CA TYR A 107 -3.29 1.21 -5.48
C TYR A 107 -4.22 0.17 -4.84
N ILE A 108 -5.54 0.32 -5.03
CA ILE A 108 -6.54 -0.59 -4.45
C ILE A 108 -6.29 -2.02 -4.94
N THR A 109 -6.14 -2.21 -6.25
CA THR A 109 -5.90 -3.54 -6.81
C THR A 109 -4.56 -4.15 -6.39
N GLN A 110 -3.53 -3.34 -6.16
CA GLN A 110 -2.28 -3.84 -5.57
C GLN A 110 -2.50 -4.33 -4.13
N VAL A 111 -3.24 -3.59 -3.31
CA VAL A 111 -3.59 -4.02 -1.95
C VAL A 111 -4.41 -5.31 -1.97
N GLU A 112 -5.41 -5.41 -2.85
CA GLU A 112 -6.19 -6.64 -3.03
C GLU A 112 -5.31 -7.85 -3.39
N MET A 113 -4.39 -7.69 -4.35
CA MET A 113 -3.45 -8.75 -4.73
C MET A 113 -2.53 -9.16 -3.57
N MET A 114 -2.11 -8.21 -2.74
CA MET A 114 -1.32 -8.52 -1.54
C MET A 114 -2.11 -9.28 -0.49
N VAL A 115 -3.41 -8.99 -0.34
CA VAL A 115 -4.31 -9.75 0.54
C VAL A 115 -4.51 -11.16 -0.01
N LEU A 116 -4.74 -11.31 -1.32
CA LEU A 116 -4.85 -12.63 -1.97
C LEU A 116 -3.58 -13.47 -1.76
N LEU A 117 -2.40 -12.85 -1.95
CA LEU A 117 -1.12 -13.51 -1.69
C LEU A 117 -0.98 -13.92 -0.22
N ALA A 118 -1.42 -13.07 0.71
CA ALA A 118 -1.37 -13.37 2.14
C ALA A 118 -2.29 -14.54 2.51
N ILE A 119 -3.48 -14.64 1.91
CA ILE A 119 -4.41 -15.74 2.10
C ILE A 119 -3.80 -17.04 1.55
N ASP A 120 -3.29 -17.05 0.32
CA ASP A 120 -2.67 -18.23 -0.30
C ASP A 120 -1.49 -18.75 0.53
N LEU A 121 -0.59 -17.85 0.91
CA LEU A 121 0.55 -18.19 1.78
C LEU A 121 0.10 -18.68 3.14
N GLY A 122 -0.94 -18.08 3.72
CA GLY A 122 -1.48 -18.48 5.02
C GLY A 122 -2.04 -19.90 5.00
N VAL A 123 -2.78 -20.28 3.95
CA VAL A 123 -3.29 -21.64 3.75
C VAL A 123 -2.13 -22.62 3.55
N LYS A 124 -1.22 -22.35 2.62
CA LYS A 124 -0.07 -23.21 2.31
C LYS A 124 0.86 -23.45 3.52
N ARG A 125 0.91 -22.50 4.43
CA ARG A 125 1.69 -22.61 5.68
C ARG A 125 0.90 -23.20 6.85
N GLY A 126 -0.38 -23.49 6.67
CA GLY A 126 -1.26 -24.05 7.71
C GLY A 126 -1.65 -23.05 8.81
N HIS A 127 -1.49 -21.74 8.58
CA HIS A 127 -1.94 -20.68 9.48
C HIS A 127 -3.40 -20.27 9.26
N LEU A 128 -3.93 -20.52 8.07
CA LEU A 128 -5.34 -20.35 7.75
C LEU A 128 -5.95 -21.69 7.36
N THR A 129 -7.16 -21.95 7.86
CA THR A 129 -7.98 -23.05 7.35
C THR A 129 -8.63 -22.66 6.04
N GLU A 130 -8.97 -23.65 5.20
CA GLU A 130 -9.68 -23.41 3.94
C GLU A 130 -11.02 -22.70 4.15
N SER A 131 -11.71 -22.97 5.25
CA SER A 131 -12.97 -22.30 5.59
C SER A 131 -12.77 -20.81 5.83
N VAL A 132 -11.75 -20.42 6.61
CA VAL A 132 -11.43 -19.01 6.86
C VAL A 132 -10.97 -18.32 5.58
N ALA A 133 -10.15 -18.98 4.77
CA ALA A 133 -9.72 -18.46 3.48
C ALA A 133 -10.91 -18.20 2.54
N SER A 134 -11.84 -19.16 2.44
CA SER A 134 -13.05 -19.03 1.61
C SER A 134 -13.93 -17.87 2.08
N GLU A 135 -14.07 -17.65 3.38
CA GLU A 135 -14.83 -16.52 3.91
C GLU A 135 -14.17 -15.18 3.59
N LEU A 136 -12.83 -15.07 3.72
CA LEU A 136 -12.09 -13.88 3.34
C LEU A 136 -12.23 -13.56 1.84
N LEU A 137 -12.14 -14.59 0.99
CA LEU A 137 -12.32 -14.44 -0.46
C LEU A 137 -13.75 -13.99 -0.80
N ARG A 138 -14.76 -14.53 -0.09
CA ARG A 138 -16.15 -14.08 -0.25
C ARG A 138 -16.31 -12.60 0.13
N GLN A 139 -15.72 -12.16 1.24
CA GLN A 139 -15.75 -10.75 1.66
C GLN A 139 -15.04 -9.85 0.64
N MET A 140 -13.93 -10.30 0.06
CA MET A 140 -13.27 -9.56 -1.02
C MET A 140 -14.15 -9.41 -2.27
N ALA A 141 -14.98 -10.39 -2.58
CA ALA A 141 -15.92 -10.30 -3.70
C ALA A 141 -17.00 -9.22 -3.49
N ASP A 142 -17.26 -8.79 -2.26
CA ASP A 142 -18.21 -7.74 -1.93
C ASP A 142 -17.62 -6.32 -2.08
N ILE A 143 -16.30 -6.17 -2.27
CA ILE A 143 -15.61 -4.88 -2.38
C ILE A 143 -16.22 -3.95 -3.44
N PRO A 144 -16.58 -4.39 -4.65
CA PRO A 144 -17.19 -3.50 -5.64
C PRO A 144 -18.51 -2.87 -5.15
N ALA A 145 -19.36 -3.63 -4.50
CA ALA A 145 -20.62 -3.12 -3.96
C ALA A 145 -20.40 -2.16 -2.78
N LEU A 146 -19.38 -2.40 -1.97
CA LEU A 146 -18.97 -1.47 -0.91
C LEU A 146 -18.40 -0.17 -1.48
N ALA A 147 -17.63 -0.26 -2.56
CA ALA A 147 -17.09 0.92 -3.25
C ALA A 147 -18.21 1.82 -3.79
N GLU A 148 -19.28 1.24 -4.37
CA GLU A 148 -20.46 1.99 -4.81
C GLU A 148 -21.14 2.73 -3.64
N GLN A 149 -21.26 2.09 -2.48
CA GLN A 149 -21.80 2.72 -1.28
C GLN A 149 -20.92 3.89 -0.80
N VAL A 150 -19.60 3.74 -0.85
CA VAL A 150 -18.66 4.83 -0.51
C VAL A 150 -18.80 6.00 -1.49
N MET A 151 -18.95 5.73 -2.78
CA MET A 151 -19.15 6.77 -3.78
C MET A 151 -20.45 7.55 -3.55
N ALA A 152 -21.49 6.92 -3.01
CA ALA A 152 -22.72 7.61 -2.63
C ALA A 152 -22.56 8.63 -1.49
N LEU A 153 -21.42 8.61 -0.76
CA LEU A 153 -21.09 9.60 0.26
C LEU A 153 -20.52 10.91 -0.30
N GLU A 154 -20.32 11.01 -1.62
CA GLU A 154 -19.76 12.21 -2.27
C GLU A 154 -20.38 13.53 -1.77
N PRO A 155 -21.71 13.70 -1.67
CA PRO A 155 -22.29 14.97 -1.20
C PRO A 155 -21.91 15.32 0.26
N ALA A 156 -21.69 14.32 1.10
CA ALA A 156 -21.24 14.53 2.48
C ALA A 156 -19.77 14.95 2.53
N VAL A 157 -18.94 14.31 1.71
CA VAL A 157 -17.52 14.65 1.57
C VAL A 157 -17.35 16.06 0.99
N GLN A 158 -18.15 16.44 -0.01
CA GLN A 158 -18.13 17.80 -0.57
C GLN A 158 -18.48 18.86 0.47
N ARG A 159 -19.52 18.63 1.29
CA ARG A 159 -19.84 19.53 2.40
C ARG A 159 -18.72 19.68 3.41
N PHE A 160 -18.11 18.55 3.78
CA PHE A 160 -16.95 18.57 4.68
C PHE A 160 -15.78 19.33 4.06
N SER A 161 -15.44 19.04 2.82
CA SER A 161 -14.33 19.70 2.11
C SER A 161 -14.53 21.20 1.98
N SER A 162 -15.78 21.67 1.73
CA SER A 162 -16.07 23.10 1.66
C SER A 162 -15.92 23.85 3.00
N LEU A 163 -15.95 23.14 4.13
CA LEU A 163 -15.68 23.75 5.44
C LEU A 163 -14.19 23.90 5.75
N TYR A 164 -13.35 23.11 5.09
CA TYR A 164 -11.93 22.98 5.43
C TYR A 164 -10.97 23.20 4.26
N HIS A 165 -11.48 23.65 3.10
CA HIS A 165 -10.69 23.80 1.87
C HIS A 165 -9.58 24.87 1.96
N ASP A 166 -9.69 25.79 2.91
CA ASP A 166 -8.74 26.88 3.16
C ASP A 166 -7.58 26.48 4.11
N ARG A 167 -7.59 25.26 4.61
CA ARG A 167 -6.55 24.77 5.52
C ARG A 167 -5.27 24.51 4.75
N GLN A 168 -4.17 25.05 5.25
CA GLN A 168 -2.84 24.89 4.64
C GLN A 168 -2.14 23.61 5.09
N HIS A 169 -2.52 23.08 6.25
CA HIS A 169 -1.93 21.90 6.85
C HIS A 169 -3.02 20.95 7.33
N VAL A 170 -2.86 19.67 6.98
CA VAL A 170 -3.77 18.60 7.40
C VAL A 170 -2.95 17.44 7.93
N PHE A 171 -3.32 16.95 9.11
CA PHE A 171 -2.72 15.76 9.69
C PHE A 171 -3.66 14.58 9.59
N TYR A 172 -3.10 13.43 9.21
CA TYR A 172 -3.80 12.15 9.24
C TYR A 172 -3.20 11.29 10.33
N ILE A 173 -4.03 10.64 11.12
CA ILE A 173 -3.57 9.72 12.17
C ILE A 173 -4.32 8.40 12.09
N GLY A 174 -3.62 7.32 12.39
CA GLY A 174 -4.19 5.98 12.42
C GLY A 174 -3.32 5.03 13.22
N ARG A 175 -3.82 3.84 13.46
CA ARG A 175 -3.07 2.77 14.12
C ARG A 175 -3.10 1.51 13.25
N GLY A 176 -2.00 0.77 13.19
CA GLY A 176 -1.96 -0.45 12.39
C GLY A 176 -2.27 -0.20 10.92
N LEU A 177 -3.28 -0.89 10.37
CA LEU A 177 -3.71 -0.70 8.98
C LEU A 177 -4.21 0.72 8.69
N ASP A 178 -4.88 1.35 9.67
CA ASP A 178 -5.33 2.74 9.52
C ASP A 178 -4.18 3.73 9.41
N ASN A 179 -3.02 3.45 10.00
CA ASN A 179 -1.82 4.27 9.78
C ASN A 179 -1.32 4.16 8.34
N ALA A 180 -1.33 2.96 7.76
CA ALA A 180 -0.96 2.78 6.35
C ALA A 180 -1.93 3.51 5.42
N LEU A 181 -3.24 3.45 5.71
CA LEU A 181 -4.26 4.17 4.97
C LEU A 181 -4.13 5.69 5.16
N ALA A 182 -3.78 6.16 6.36
CA ALA A 182 -3.51 7.56 6.65
C ALA A 182 -2.34 8.10 5.79
N MET A 183 -1.28 7.33 5.61
CA MET A 183 -0.16 7.69 4.73
C MET A 183 -0.61 7.84 3.27
N GLU A 184 -1.46 6.94 2.77
CA GLU A 184 -2.02 7.04 1.41
C GLU A 184 -2.93 8.26 1.27
N ALA A 185 -3.84 8.48 2.24
CA ALA A 185 -4.74 9.63 2.25
C ALA A 185 -3.97 10.96 2.23
N SER A 186 -2.92 11.06 3.05
CA SER A 186 -2.03 12.22 3.07
C SER A 186 -1.39 12.47 1.71
N LEU A 187 -0.91 11.42 1.03
CA LEU A 187 -0.35 11.62 -0.30
C LEU A 187 -1.40 12.06 -1.30
N LYS A 188 -2.56 11.40 -1.35
CA LYS A 188 -3.62 11.76 -2.30
C LYS A 188 -4.01 13.22 -2.12
N LEU A 189 -4.11 13.70 -0.88
CA LEU A 189 -4.38 15.11 -0.63
C LEU A 189 -3.28 16.02 -1.21
N LYS A 190 -2.00 15.70 -0.98
CA LYS A 190 -0.87 16.46 -1.54
C LYS A 190 -0.88 16.47 -3.06
N GLU A 191 -1.09 15.32 -3.70
CA GLU A 191 -1.07 15.18 -5.15
C GLU A 191 -2.17 15.95 -5.87
N VAL A 192 -3.38 16.01 -5.28
CA VAL A 192 -4.55 16.60 -5.95
C VAL A 192 -4.84 18.04 -5.54
N SER A 193 -4.45 18.48 -4.33
CA SER A 193 -4.79 19.78 -3.79
C SER A 193 -3.61 20.69 -3.52
N TYR A 194 -2.38 20.16 -3.52
CA TYR A 194 -1.15 20.83 -3.10
C TYR A 194 -1.16 21.28 -1.62
N ILE A 195 -2.16 20.88 -0.83
CA ILE A 195 -2.20 21.13 0.61
C ILE A 195 -1.13 20.27 1.28
N MET A 196 -0.31 20.88 2.14
CA MET A 196 0.66 20.14 2.93
C MET A 196 -0.07 19.23 3.90
N SER A 197 0.21 17.95 3.83
CA SER A 197 -0.36 16.98 4.74
C SER A 197 0.68 15.95 5.18
N GLU A 198 0.49 15.46 6.40
CA GLU A 198 1.35 14.42 6.97
C GLU A 198 0.52 13.36 7.68
N ALA A 199 1.07 12.16 7.73
CA ALA A 199 0.45 11.04 8.40
C ALA A 199 1.35 10.51 9.51
N TYR A 200 0.77 10.26 10.68
CA TYR A 200 1.46 9.73 11.84
C TYR A 200 0.75 8.51 12.41
N ALA A 201 1.52 7.57 12.92
CA ALA A 201 0.97 6.59 13.83
C ALA A 201 0.39 7.33 15.04
N ALA A 202 -0.88 7.06 15.39
CA ALA A 202 -1.60 7.84 16.40
C ALA A 202 -0.90 7.87 17.76
N GLY A 203 -0.17 6.81 18.12
CA GLY A 203 0.64 6.76 19.34
C GLY A 203 1.88 7.65 19.30
N GLU A 204 2.42 7.91 18.11
CA GLU A 204 3.66 8.66 17.92
C GLU A 204 3.43 10.19 17.83
N LEU A 205 2.22 10.65 17.54
CA LEU A 205 1.90 12.07 17.45
C LEU A 205 2.33 12.85 18.70
N LYS A 206 2.17 12.24 19.88
CA LYS A 206 2.52 12.86 21.18
C LYS A 206 4.03 13.03 21.43
N HIS A 207 4.88 12.36 20.64
CA HIS A 207 6.32 12.35 20.82
C HIS A 207 7.04 13.44 20.01
N GLY A 208 6.48 14.66 19.99
CA GLY A 208 7.08 15.85 19.39
C GLY A 208 6.15 16.55 18.40
N THR A 209 5.59 15.85 17.44
CA THR A 209 4.79 16.45 16.35
C THR A 209 3.46 17.05 16.84
N ILE A 210 3.00 16.71 18.03
CA ILE A 210 1.86 17.37 18.68
C ILE A 210 2.07 18.89 18.84
N ALA A 211 3.32 19.35 18.89
CA ALA A 211 3.66 20.77 18.95
C ALA A 211 3.21 21.56 17.68
N LEU A 212 2.92 20.86 16.59
CA LEU A 212 2.40 21.45 15.34
C LEU A 212 0.87 21.58 15.32
N ILE A 213 0.20 21.06 16.36
CA ILE A 213 -1.26 21.08 16.44
C ILE A 213 -1.69 22.34 17.23
N GLU A 214 -2.29 23.26 16.51
CA GLU A 214 -2.81 24.52 17.04
C GLU A 214 -4.33 24.61 16.89
N GLN A 215 -4.91 25.66 17.44
CA GLN A 215 -6.35 25.92 17.25
C GLN A 215 -6.66 26.12 15.77
N GLY A 216 -7.53 25.28 15.22
CA GLY A 216 -7.93 25.28 13.81
C GLY A 216 -7.12 24.34 12.92
N THR A 217 -6.12 23.65 13.44
CA THR A 217 -5.45 22.57 12.70
C THR A 217 -6.42 21.42 12.44
N LEU A 218 -6.52 21.00 11.19
CA LEU A 218 -7.36 19.87 10.81
C LEU A 218 -6.59 18.55 11.04
N VAL A 219 -7.16 17.69 11.87
CA VAL A 219 -6.65 16.34 12.12
C VAL A 219 -7.72 15.32 11.73
N CYS A 220 -7.41 14.45 10.78
CA CYS A 220 -8.27 13.36 10.33
C CYS A 220 -7.82 12.06 10.99
N ALA A 221 -8.62 11.53 11.89
CA ALA A 221 -8.35 10.25 12.54
C ALA A 221 -9.08 9.11 11.80
N LEU A 222 -8.36 8.07 11.42
CA LEU A 222 -8.90 6.85 10.83
C LEU A 222 -9.06 5.80 11.94
N LEU A 223 -10.29 5.30 12.10
CA LEU A 223 -10.70 4.42 13.20
C LEU A 223 -11.56 3.27 12.64
N THR A 224 -10.98 2.46 11.75
CA THR A 224 -11.69 1.33 11.12
C THR A 224 -11.43 0.00 11.82
N GLN A 225 -10.50 -0.03 12.76
CA GLN A 225 -10.13 -1.22 13.53
C GLN A 225 -10.60 -1.09 14.98
N GLU A 226 -11.08 -2.22 15.53
CA GLU A 226 -11.44 -2.36 16.95
C GLU A 226 -10.21 -2.45 17.86
#